data_3d105901869ef462ada7cf991903ccc1
#
_entry.id   3d105901869ef462ada7cf991903ccc1
#
_cell.length_a   1.000
_cell.length_b   1.000
_cell.length_c   1.000
_cell.angle_alpha   90.00
_cell.angle_beta   90.00
_cell.angle_gamma   90.00
#
_symmetry.space_group_name_H-M   'P 1'
#
loop_
_entity.id
_entity.type
_entity.pdbx_description
1 polymer ?
#
loop_
_entity_poly.entity_id
_entity_poly.type
_entity_poly.pdbx_seq_one_letter_code
_entity_poly.pdbx_strand_id
1 'polypeptide(L)'
;NPLYRLLHTEKVRDFNAQKPKEGPVDLKGGDFRGLDLRLLDANGIDFTDAYFRGADLRGLDLRQACMEGASIAHAQISGAYFPADLSADEILMSLNFGTRLRYRTR
;
A
#
# COMPACT_ATOMS: atom_id res chain seq x y z
N ASN A 1 -11.08 3.75 -13.07
CA ASN A 1 -10.94 2.40 -12.53
C ASN A 1 -11.92 2.20 -11.39
N PRO A 2 -12.94 1.32 -11.55
CA PRO A 2 -13.94 1.09 -10.50
C PRO A 2 -13.35 0.60 -9.18
N LEU A 3 -12.30 -0.21 -9.23
CA LEU A 3 -11.63 -0.71 -8.02
C LEU A 3 -10.99 0.42 -7.23
N TYR A 4 -10.33 1.34 -7.93
CA TYR A 4 -9.72 2.50 -7.30
C TYR A 4 -10.75 3.34 -6.55
N ARG A 5 -11.92 3.53 -7.16
CA ARG A 5 -13.00 4.30 -6.54
C ARG A 5 -13.53 3.65 -5.26
N LEU A 6 -13.59 2.33 -5.23
CA LEU A 6 -14.01 1.62 -4.02
C LEU A 6 -13.08 1.92 -2.84
N LEU A 7 -11.77 1.97 -3.10
CA LEU A 7 -10.81 2.32 -2.05
C LEU A 7 -10.94 3.77 -1.62
N HIS A 8 -11.19 4.68 -2.56
CA HIS A 8 -11.37 6.10 -2.25
C HIS A 8 -12.58 6.37 -1.38
N THR A 9 -13.59 5.53 -1.46
CA THR A 9 -14.78 5.62 -0.61
C THR A 9 -14.71 4.68 0.59
N GLU A 10 -13.53 4.10 0.83
CA GLU A 10 -13.24 3.20 1.95
C GLU A 10 -14.13 1.96 1.98
N LYS A 11 -14.60 1.53 0.83
CA LYS A 11 -15.39 0.30 0.68
C LYS A 11 -14.45 -0.90 0.47
N VAL A 12 -13.64 -1.17 1.48
CA VAL A 12 -12.56 -2.17 1.40
C VAL A 12 -13.12 -3.58 1.18
N ARG A 13 -14.21 -3.92 1.85
CA ARG A 13 -14.80 -5.26 1.69
C ARG A 13 -15.31 -5.48 0.27
N ASP A 14 -15.94 -4.45 -0.32
CA ASP A 14 -16.41 -4.53 -1.70
C ASP A 14 -15.23 -4.65 -2.65
N PHE A 15 -14.15 -3.92 -2.39
CA PHE A 15 -12.93 -4.03 -3.16
C PHE A 15 -12.38 -5.46 -3.12
N ASN A 16 -12.27 -6.03 -1.91
CA ASN A 16 -11.75 -7.39 -1.75
C ASN A 16 -12.60 -8.42 -2.51
N ALA A 17 -13.92 -8.23 -2.50
CA ALA A 17 -14.83 -9.14 -3.19
C ALA A 17 -14.72 -9.05 -4.71
N GLN A 18 -14.46 -7.84 -5.23
CA GLN A 18 -14.40 -7.59 -6.68
C GLN A 18 -12.99 -7.73 -7.26
N LYS A 19 -11.98 -7.69 -6.41
CA LYS A 19 -10.59 -7.80 -6.87
C LYS A 19 -10.37 -9.12 -7.59
N PRO A 20 -9.72 -9.11 -8.79
CA PRO A 20 -9.36 -10.37 -9.46
C PRO A 20 -8.51 -11.25 -8.55
N LYS A 21 -8.79 -12.54 -8.55
CA LYS A 21 -8.04 -13.49 -7.73
C LYS A 21 -6.69 -13.83 -8.34
N GLU A 22 -6.56 -13.67 -9.62
CA GLU A 22 -5.32 -13.93 -10.35
C GLU A 22 -4.94 -12.71 -11.17
N GLY A 23 -3.63 -12.52 -11.33
CA GLY A 23 -3.10 -11.41 -12.07
C GLY A 23 -2.96 -10.14 -11.23
N PRO A 24 -2.16 -9.20 -11.72
CA PRO A 24 -1.90 -7.96 -10.99
C PRO A 24 -3.10 -7.01 -11.06
N VAL A 25 -3.26 -6.24 -10.00
CA VAL A 25 -4.19 -5.10 -9.96
C VAL A 25 -3.35 -3.83 -10.04
N ASP A 26 -3.56 -3.03 -11.08
CA ASP A 26 -2.75 -1.83 -11.33
C ASP A 26 -3.35 -0.64 -10.59
N LEU A 27 -2.71 -0.25 -9.48
CA LEU A 27 -3.03 0.95 -8.73
C LEU A 27 -1.82 1.87 -8.64
N LYS A 28 -0.93 1.80 -9.63
CA LYS A 28 0.28 2.64 -9.66
C LYS A 28 -0.07 4.12 -9.59
N GLY A 29 0.71 4.85 -8.81
CA GLY A 29 0.54 6.29 -8.66
C GLY A 29 -0.72 6.70 -7.93
N GLY A 30 -1.47 5.76 -7.37
CA GLY A 30 -2.73 6.06 -6.71
C GLY A 30 -2.59 6.96 -5.50
N ASP A 31 -3.61 7.78 -5.28
CA ASP A 31 -3.68 8.67 -4.12
C ASP A 31 -4.56 8.01 -3.06
N PHE A 32 -3.92 7.49 -2.02
CA PHE A 32 -4.60 6.86 -0.88
C PHE A 32 -4.39 7.62 0.41
N ARG A 33 -4.06 8.91 0.31
CA ARG A 33 -3.77 9.74 1.47
C ARG A 33 -4.97 9.80 2.40
N GLY A 34 -4.71 9.57 3.69
CA GLY A 34 -5.71 9.67 4.75
C GLY A 34 -6.79 8.60 4.75
N LEU A 35 -6.71 7.60 3.90
CA LEU A 35 -7.74 6.57 3.80
C LEU A 35 -7.56 5.48 4.86
N ASP A 36 -8.67 4.95 5.34
CA ASP A 36 -8.68 3.76 6.18
C ASP A 36 -8.70 2.53 5.27
N LEU A 37 -7.56 1.85 5.17
CA LEU A 37 -7.41 0.68 4.30
C LEU A 37 -7.26 -0.61 5.11
N ARG A 38 -7.62 -0.58 6.39
CA ARG A 38 -7.57 -1.80 7.20
C ARG A 38 -8.43 -2.90 6.56
N LEU A 39 -7.99 -4.13 6.69
CA LEU A 39 -8.63 -5.32 6.12
C LEU A 39 -8.52 -5.45 4.60
N LEU A 40 -7.78 -4.55 3.95
CA LEU A 40 -7.54 -4.66 2.51
C LEU A 40 -6.80 -5.95 2.18
N ASP A 41 -7.30 -6.69 1.19
CA ASP A 41 -6.54 -7.77 0.57
C ASP A 41 -5.59 -7.15 -0.46
N ALA A 42 -4.34 -6.98 -0.08
CA ALA A 42 -3.34 -6.30 -0.91
C ALA A 42 -2.60 -7.25 -1.86
N ASN A 43 -2.91 -8.54 -1.81
CA ASN A 43 -2.20 -9.53 -2.64
C ASN A 43 -2.34 -9.19 -4.13
N GLY A 44 -1.22 -9.13 -4.83
CA GLY A 44 -1.20 -8.88 -6.26
C GLY A 44 -1.42 -7.44 -6.67
N ILE A 45 -1.53 -6.50 -5.73
CA ILE A 45 -1.71 -5.09 -6.07
C ILE A 45 -0.37 -4.43 -6.35
N ASP A 46 -0.32 -3.68 -7.44
CA ASP A 46 0.84 -2.86 -7.79
C ASP A 46 0.58 -1.44 -7.30
N PHE A 47 1.24 -1.07 -6.19
CA PHE A 47 1.20 0.27 -5.61
C PHE A 47 2.43 1.10 -5.96
N THR A 48 3.13 0.75 -7.03
CA THR A 48 4.32 1.52 -7.44
C THR A 48 3.97 3.01 -7.49
N ASP A 49 4.80 3.82 -6.84
CA ASP A 49 4.67 5.29 -6.80
C ASP A 49 3.37 5.81 -6.17
N ALA A 50 2.64 4.99 -5.44
CA ALA A 50 1.40 5.41 -4.78
C ALA A 50 1.69 6.27 -3.54
N TYR A 51 0.67 7.01 -3.10
CA TYR A 51 0.77 7.93 -1.96
C TYR A 51 -0.15 7.46 -0.83
N PHE A 52 0.45 7.18 0.34
CA PHE A 52 -0.28 6.72 1.52
C PHE A 52 -0.10 7.66 2.72
N ARG A 53 0.16 8.95 2.49
CA ARG A 53 0.36 9.89 3.58
C ARG A 53 -0.83 9.86 4.54
N GLY A 54 -0.56 9.58 5.83
CA GLY A 54 -1.60 9.55 6.85
C GLY A 54 -2.62 8.42 6.73
N ALA A 55 -2.42 7.47 5.81
CA ALA A 55 -3.33 6.35 5.64
C ALA A 55 -3.22 5.36 6.82
N ASP A 56 -4.31 4.66 7.08
CA ASP A 56 -4.33 3.60 8.08
C ASP A 56 -4.08 2.26 7.40
N LEU A 57 -2.86 1.73 7.59
CA LEU A 57 -2.40 0.48 7.00
C LEU A 57 -2.21 -0.61 8.06
N ARG A 58 -2.76 -0.40 9.26
CA ARG A 58 -2.52 -1.31 10.37
C ARG A 58 -2.97 -2.73 10.06
N GLY A 59 -2.10 -3.68 10.34
CA GLY A 59 -2.38 -5.10 10.18
C GLY A 59 -2.39 -5.61 8.74
N LEU A 60 -2.09 -4.78 7.75
CA LEU A 60 -2.09 -5.21 6.36
C LEU A 60 -0.91 -6.12 6.05
N ASP A 61 -1.15 -7.12 5.22
CA ASP A 61 -0.10 -7.96 4.66
C ASP A 61 0.24 -7.43 3.27
N LEU A 62 1.35 -6.68 3.18
CA LEU A 62 1.81 -6.07 1.93
C LEU A 62 2.92 -6.90 1.26
N ARG A 63 3.20 -8.10 1.76
CA ARG A 63 4.34 -8.89 1.26
C ARG A 63 4.18 -9.29 -0.21
N GLN A 64 2.95 -9.43 -0.68
CA GLN A 64 2.65 -9.80 -2.07
C GLN A 64 2.13 -8.62 -2.88
N ALA A 65 2.39 -7.40 -2.44
CA ALA A 65 2.11 -6.18 -3.16
C ALA A 65 3.43 -5.55 -3.61
N CYS A 66 3.39 -4.71 -4.65
CA CYS A 66 4.57 -3.93 -5.03
C CYS A 66 4.47 -2.54 -4.42
N MET A 67 5.47 -2.17 -3.63
CA MET A 67 5.52 -0.88 -2.93
C MET A 67 6.69 0.01 -3.40
N GLU A 68 7.36 -0.37 -4.48
CA GLU A 68 8.49 0.42 -5.00
C GLU A 68 8.04 1.84 -5.32
N GLY A 69 8.76 2.82 -4.79
CA GLY A 69 8.48 4.22 -5.04
C GLY A 69 7.29 4.81 -4.29
N ALA A 70 6.55 4.00 -3.53
CA ALA A 70 5.42 4.51 -2.74
C ALA A 70 5.93 5.33 -1.55
N SER A 71 5.10 6.25 -1.06
CA SER A 71 5.38 7.02 0.15
C SER A 71 4.35 6.66 1.22
N ILE A 72 4.83 6.34 2.42
CA ILE A 72 3.99 6.04 3.57
C ILE A 72 4.13 7.12 4.66
N ALA A 73 4.39 8.35 4.27
CA ALA A 73 4.59 9.47 5.19
C ALA A 73 3.50 9.51 6.26
N HIS A 74 3.90 9.42 7.52
CA HIS A 74 2.99 9.53 8.68
C HIS A 74 1.81 8.54 8.66
N ALA A 75 1.91 7.44 7.91
CA ALA A 75 0.89 6.40 7.91
C ALA A 75 0.93 5.64 9.24
N GLN A 76 -0.19 4.99 9.58
CA GLN A 76 -0.26 4.06 10.71
C GLN A 76 0.07 2.67 10.18
N ILE A 77 1.13 2.06 10.70
CA ILE A 77 1.65 0.80 10.16
C ILE A 77 1.78 -0.33 11.20
N SER A 78 1.22 -0.16 12.40
CA SER A 78 1.33 -1.18 13.44
C SER A 78 0.81 -2.52 12.92
N GLY A 79 1.63 -3.56 13.06
CA GLY A 79 1.25 -4.91 12.62
C GLY A 79 1.24 -5.15 11.12
N ALA A 80 1.66 -4.16 10.32
CA ALA A 80 1.75 -4.35 8.86
C ALA A 80 2.99 -5.18 8.51
N TYR A 81 2.85 -6.05 7.50
CA TYR A 81 3.97 -6.77 6.92
C TYR A 81 4.33 -6.14 5.58
N PHE A 82 5.62 -5.88 5.38
CA PHE A 82 6.11 -5.24 4.15
C PHE A 82 6.83 -6.24 3.26
N PRO A 83 6.95 -5.95 1.94
CA PRO A 83 7.75 -6.78 1.05
C PRO A 83 9.17 -6.98 1.58
N ALA A 84 9.70 -8.18 1.42
CA ALA A 84 11.01 -8.54 1.95
C ALA A 84 12.15 -7.68 1.38
N ASP A 85 11.96 -7.09 0.21
CA ASP A 85 12.97 -6.23 -0.42
C ASP A 85 13.04 -4.83 0.20
N LEU A 86 12.15 -4.49 1.13
CA LEU A 86 12.21 -3.23 1.85
C LEU A 86 12.92 -3.44 3.19
N SER A 87 13.99 -2.68 3.43
CA SER A 87 14.65 -2.70 4.73
C SER A 87 13.86 -1.91 5.75
N ALA A 88 14.09 -2.20 7.04
CA ALA A 88 13.48 -1.43 8.12
C ALA A 88 13.84 0.06 8.02
N ASP A 89 15.09 0.36 7.67
CA ASP A 89 15.53 1.76 7.51
C ASP A 89 14.76 2.48 6.42
N GLU A 90 14.50 1.83 5.29
CA GLU A 90 13.74 2.41 4.19
C GLU A 90 12.30 2.71 4.63
N ILE A 91 11.70 1.77 5.36
CA ILE A 91 10.34 1.94 5.89
C ILE A 91 10.29 3.13 6.85
N LEU A 92 11.25 3.22 7.79
CA LEU A 92 11.29 4.31 8.75
C LEU A 92 11.57 5.66 8.07
N MET A 93 12.43 5.70 7.06
CA MET A 93 12.70 6.92 6.30
C MET A 93 11.42 7.44 5.64
N SER A 94 10.69 6.57 4.99
CA SER A 94 9.44 6.98 4.35
C SER A 94 8.41 7.43 5.38
N LEU A 95 8.28 6.67 6.46
CA LEU A 95 7.31 6.97 7.52
C LEU A 95 7.54 8.33 8.16
N ASN A 96 8.79 8.65 8.46
CA ASN A 96 9.16 9.85 9.21
C ASN A 96 9.41 11.07 8.33
N PHE A 97 9.88 10.88 7.09
CA PHE A 97 10.33 11.96 6.25
C PHE A 97 9.62 12.02 4.88
N GLY A 98 8.75 11.06 4.60
CA GLY A 98 8.00 11.06 3.36
C GLY A 98 8.80 10.69 2.11
N THR A 99 9.98 10.07 2.30
CA THR A 99 10.77 9.62 1.16
C THR A 99 10.07 8.45 0.47
N ARG A 100 10.37 8.27 -0.82
CA ARG A 100 9.83 7.13 -1.56
C ARG A 100 10.55 5.86 -1.18
N LEU A 101 9.79 4.79 -1.00
CA LEU A 101 10.33 3.47 -0.64
C LEU A 101 11.19 2.94 -1.79
N ARG A 102 12.39 2.50 -1.47
CA ARG A 102 13.32 1.92 -2.44
C ARG A 102 13.62 0.48 -2.06
N TYR A 103 13.41 -0.41 -3.00
CA TYR A 103 13.75 -1.81 -2.80
C TYR A 103 15.28 -1.97 -2.77
N ARG A 104 15.74 -3.00 -2.07
CA ARG A 104 17.17 -3.30 -2.02
C ARG A 104 17.69 -3.61 -3.41
N THR A 105 18.84 -3.06 -3.72
CA THR A 105 19.56 -3.44 -4.93
C THR A 105 20.21 -4.79 -4.72
N ARG A 106 20.27 -5.58 -5.76
CA ARG A 106 20.85 -6.92 -5.70
C ARG A 106 22.15 -7.00 -6.52
#